data_150edea548d5f60e6e8aedfe18baf182
#
_entry.id   150edea548d5f60e6e8aedfe18baf182
#
_cell.length_a   1.000
_cell.length_b   1.000
_cell.length_c   1.000
_cell.angle_alpha   90.00
_cell.angle_beta   90.00
_cell.angle_gamma   90.00
#
_symmetry.space_group_name_H-M   'P 1'
#
loop_
_entity.id
_entity.type
_entity.pdbx_description
1 polymer ?
#
loop_
_entity_poly.entity_id
_entity_poly.type
_entity_poly.pdbx_seq_one_letter_code
_entity_poly.pdbx_strand_id
1 'polypeptide(L)'
;MTDEKAAPPVVAFYLPQFHPVPDNDAWWGQGFTEWRKVVKGQPLFEGHYQPHMPADLGFYDLRLPEVRWAQAALAREYGIAAFCYYHYWFKGRRILERPFNEVLKSGEPDFPFCLCWANENWTTRWDAGNQHILLAQEYDEADDRDHVRYLIEAFADPRYLRINGRPLLCIYRIQGHPAPQRTLDMWRKEVVAAGLPEPFIVKFDTHGNWEDPARYGCDAAAEFLPHGVWELVPPSPRVTCAPGNQVRDYRDVASYFSTRTQPEWTRYPCVAPGWDNTSRVGDGRAGVFDGTDPDVYETWLRVVRQRVAAQPDEGVVFVNAWNEWAEGAHLEPDERFGRRFLEATGRVVHGSRRPTPLTPPLTTEPTSMGELYTALYQRSIRLERAYSEYIARAESELARARSEHSAALHECRDEASRLANYVSDLEAKLRTARVP
;
A
#
# COMPACT_ATOMS: atom_id res chain seq x y z
N MET A 1 21.97 -26.70 16.40
CA MET A 1 21.69 -25.57 15.55
C MET A 1 20.25 -25.18 15.85
N THR A 2 20.02 -24.10 16.54
CA THR A 2 18.66 -23.56 16.71
C THR A 2 18.26 -23.06 15.33
N ASP A 3 17.23 -23.66 14.73
CA ASP A 3 16.60 -23.12 13.52
C ASP A 3 16.22 -21.67 13.83
N GLU A 4 16.92 -20.75 13.24
CA GLU A 4 16.63 -19.32 13.39
C GLU A 4 15.27 -19.10 12.70
N LYS A 5 14.24 -18.80 13.48
CA LYS A 5 12.88 -18.61 12.99
C LYS A 5 12.90 -17.52 11.92
N ALA A 6 12.33 -17.82 10.75
CA ALA A 6 12.23 -16.85 9.66
C ALA A 6 11.48 -15.59 10.13
N ALA A 7 12.00 -14.43 9.73
CA ALA A 7 11.35 -13.17 10.09
C ALA A 7 9.97 -13.06 9.40
N PRO A 8 8.93 -12.51 10.09
CA PRO A 8 7.58 -12.42 9.55
C PRO A 8 7.54 -11.76 8.18
N PRO A 9 6.91 -12.39 7.17
CA PRO A 9 6.73 -11.80 5.85
C PRO A 9 5.81 -10.58 5.91
N VAL A 10 6.08 -9.60 5.06
CA VAL A 10 5.24 -8.43 4.82
C VAL A 10 4.44 -8.70 3.55
N VAL A 11 3.11 -8.73 3.66
CA VAL A 11 2.19 -9.09 2.59
C VAL A 11 1.29 -7.89 2.27
N ALA A 12 1.27 -7.46 1.02
CA ALA A 12 0.48 -6.31 0.62
C ALA A 12 -0.80 -6.73 -0.10
N PHE A 13 -1.94 -6.11 0.26
CA PHE A 13 -3.19 -6.31 -0.47
C PHE A 13 -3.06 -5.77 -1.89
N TYR A 14 -3.67 -6.47 -2.84
CA TYR A 14 -3.58 -6.16 -4.25
C TYR A 14 -4.97 -6.08 -4.89
N LEU A 15 -5.31 -4.87 -5.39
CA LEU A 15 -6.56 -4.60 -6.09
C LEU A 15 -6.42 -4.90 -7.59
N PRO A 16 -7.17 -5.86 -8.17
CA PRO A 16 -7.07 -6.20 -9.58
C PRO A 16 -7.94 -5.31 -10.50
N GLN A 17 -8.40 -4.12 -10.07
CA GLN A 17 -9.41 -3.31 -10.76
C GLN A 17 -8.85 -2.26 -11.74
N PHE A 18 -7.59 -2.40 -12.14
CA PHE A 18 -6.95 -1.46 -13.09
C PHE A 18 -6.97 -1.99 -14.52
N HIS A 19 -8.13 -2.48 -14.95
CA HIS A 19 -8.43 -2.86 -16.32
C HIS A 19 -9.94 -2.85 -16.56
N PRO A 20 -10.43 -2.56 -17.77
CA PRO A 20 -11.86 -2.58 -18.05
C PRO A 20 -12.41 -4.02 -18.04
N VAL A 21 -13.60 -4.16 -17.45
CA VAL A 21 -14.38 -5.40 -17.48
C VAL A 21 -15.82 -5.09 -17.85
N PRO A 22 -16.56 -6.02 -18.49
CA PRO A 22 -17.92 -5.77 -18.96
C PRO A 22 -18.87 -5.31 -17.85
N ASP A 23 -18.72 -5.82 -16.64
CA ASP A 23 -19.53 -5.45 -15.49
C ASP A 23 -19.32 -3.98 -15.10
N ASN A 24 -18.07 -3.56 -14.97
CA ASN A 24 -17.74 -2.18 -14.68
C ASN A 24 -18.17 -1.23 -15.82
N ASP A 25 -18.05 -1.67 -17.06
CA ASP A 25 -18.51 -0.90 -18.21
C ASP A 25 -20.04 -0.67 -18.17
N ALA A 26 -20.79 -1.70 -17.80
CA ALA A 26 -22.25 -1.60 -17.63
C ALA A 26 -22.66 -0.70 -16.47
N TRP A 27 -21.91 -0.70 -15.38
CA TRP A 27 -22.25 0.06 -14.16
C TRP A 27 -21.74 1.50 -14.18
N TRP A 28 -20.54 1.73 -14.72
CA TRP A 28 -19.82 2.99 -14.60
C TRP A 28 -19.49 3.65 -15.93
N GLY A 29 -19.87 3.01 -17.05
CA GLY A 29 -19.61 3.47 -18.41
C GLY A 29 -18.36 2.86 -19.01
N GLN A 30 -18.41 2.71 -20.34
CA GLN A 30 -17.41 2.03 -21.14
C GLN A 30 -15.97 2.47 -20.84
N GLY A 31 -15.07 1.50 -20.75
CA GLY A 31 -13.66 1.71 -20.45
C GLY A 31 -13.36 2.11 -19.01
N PHE A 32 -14.28 1.79 -18.08
CA PHE A 32 -14.06 2.09 -16.67
C PHE A 32 -12.89 1.29 -16.09
N THR A 33 -11.99 1.99 -15.42
CA THR A 33 -10.98 1.44 -14.51
C THR A 33 -10.95 2.28 -13.25
N GLU A 34 -10.31 1.79 -12.19
CA GLU A 34 -10.19 2.53 -10.93
C GLU A 34 -9.50 3.89 -11.11
N TRP A 35 -8.65 4.05 -12.13
CA TRP A 35 -8.02 5.33 -12.46
C TRP A 35 -9.02 6.47 -12.66
N ARG A 36 -10.22 6.16 -13.20
CA ARG A 36 -11.28 7.18 -13.38
C ARG A 36 -11.81 7.75 -12.05
N LYS A 37 -11.64 7.01 -10.96
CA LYS A 37 -11.94 7.51 -9.60
C LYS A 37 -10.77 8.34 -9.08
N VAL A 38 -9.57 7.81 -9.14
CA VAL A 38 -8.34 8.43 -8.64
C VAL A 38 -8.20 9.87 -9.13
N VAL A 39 -8.29 10.09 -10.44
CA VAL A 39 -8.08 11.43 -11.05
C VAL A 39 -9.18 12.45 -10.72
N LYS A 40 -10.30 12.02 -10.11
CA LYS A 40 -11.39 12.91 -9.69
C LYS A 40 -11.23 13.44 -8.27
N GLY A 41 -10.26 12.94 -7.52
CA GLY A 41 -9.99 13.42 -6.17
C GLY A 41 -9.80 14.92 -6.14
N GLN A 42 -10.40 15.60 -5.14
CA GLN A 42 -10.26 17.04 -4.93
C GLN A 42 -9.86 17.28 -3.48
N PRO A 43 -8.95 18.24 -3.20
CA PRO A 43 -8.64 18.63 -1.84
C PRO A 43 -9.88 19.09 -1.07
N LEU A 44 -10.05 18.63 0.18
CA LEU A 44 -11.18 18.99 1.06
C LEU A 44 -10.81 20.07 2.10
N PHE A 45 -9.51 20.30 2.31
CA PHE A 45 -8.98 21.26 3.25
C PHE A 45 -7.57 21.71 2.81
N GLU A 46 -7.07 22.76 3.41
CA GLU A 46 -5.73 23.29 3.10
C GLU A 46 -4.63 22.27 3.37
N GLY A 47 -3.76 22.01 2.40
CA GLY A 47 -2.69 21.03 2.47
C GLY A 47 -3.10 19.59 2.21
N HIS A 48 -4.39 19.32 1.98
CA HIS A 48 -4.88 18.00 1.63
C HIS A 48 -4.32 17.53 0.28
N TYR A 49 -3.69 16.34 0.27
CA TYR A 49 -3.10 15.77 -0.94
C TYR A 49 -4.11 14.98 -1.75
N GLN A 50 -4.66 15.61 -2.77
CA GLN A 50 -5.54 14.98 -3.77
C GLN A 50 -5.39 15.71 -5.10
N PRO A 51 -5.51 15.02 -6.26
CA PRO A 51 -5.52 13.55 -6.40
C PRO A 51 -4.13 12.93 -6.15
N HIS A 52 -4.10 11.64 -5.77
CA HIS A 52 -2.85 10.88 -5.74
C HIS A 52 -2.45 10.52 -7.17
N MET A 53 -1.31 10.98 -7.63
CA MET A 53 -0.84 10.75 -9.01
C MET A 53 0.28 9.72 -9.04
N PRO A 54 0.17 8.68 -9.91
CA PRO A 54 1.20 7.64 -10.00
C PRO A 54 2.47 8.19 -10.64
N ALA A 55 3.64 7.80 -10.08
CA ALA A 55 4.95 8.11 -10.63
C ALA A 55 5.49 6.97 -11.50
N ASP A 56 6.30 6.07 -10.93
CA ASP A 56 7.11 5.08 -11.64
C ASP A 56 6.36 4.14 -12.59
N LEU A 57 5.16 3.69 -12.19
CA LEU A 57 4.37 2.71 -12.95
C LEU A 57 3.33 3.39 -13.85
N GLY A 58 3.09 4.69 -13.67
CA GLY A 58 2.10 5.45 -14.42
C GLY A 58 0.68 4.89 -14.27
N PHE A 59 -0.20 5.29 -15.17
CA PHE A 59 -1.58 4.80 -15.28
C PHE A 59 -1.60 3.48 -16.06
N TYR A 60 -1.35 2.39 -15.40
CA TYR A 60 -1.19 1.08 -16.01
C TYR A 60 -2.51 0.35 -16.27
N ASP A 61 -2.40 -0.71 -17.08
CA ASP A 61 -3.46 -1.70 -17.33
C ASP A 61 -2.97 -3.10 -16.90
N LEU A 62 -3.66 -3.73 -15.97
CA LEU A 62 -3.25 -5.03 -15.42
C LEU A 62 -3.41 -6.21 -16.37
N ARG A 63 -3.99 -6.02 -17.57
CA ARG A 63 -3.98 -7.03 -18.63
C ARG A 63 -2.58 -7.23 -19.23
N LEU A 64 -1.70 -6.22 -19.07
CA LEU A 64 -0.33 -6.28 -19.57
C LEU A 64 0.56 -7.07 -18.61
N PRO A 65 1.17 -8.17 -19.01
CA PRO A 65 2.05 -8.97 -18.17
C PRO A 65 3.27 -8.18 -17.71
N GLU A 66 3.77 -7.24 -18.52
CA GLU A 66 4.89 -6.35 -18.21
C GLU A 66 4.64 -5.50 -16.97
N VAL A 67 3.40 -5.03 -16.80
CA VAL A 67 3.00 -4.25 -15.62
C VAL A 67 3.05 -5.12 -14.37
N ARG A 68 2.45 -6.31 -14.42
CA ARG A 68 2.45 -7.24 -13.29
C ARG A 68 3.87 -7.68 -12.91
N TRP A 69 4.73 -7.85 -13.92
CA TRP A 69 6.14 -8.14 -13.70
C TRP A 69 6.87 -6.96 -13.04
N ALA A 70 6.65 -5.73 -13.52
CA ALA A 70 7.25 -4.52 -12.95
C ALA A 70 6.82 -4.31 -11.48
N GLN A 71 5.53 -4.51 -11.17
CA GLN A 71 5.02 -4.46 -9.81
C GLN A 71 5.68 -5.50 -8.90
N ALA A 72 5.79 -6.76 -9.35
CA ALA A 72 6.42 -7.83 -8.60
C ALA A 72 7.92 -7.60 -8.38
N ALA A 73 8.63 -7.08 -9.38
CA ALA A 73 10.04 -6.73 -9.27
C ALA A 73 10.25 -5.62 -8.24
N LEU A 74 9.43 -4.57 -8.29
CA LEU A 74 9.47 -3.46 -7.35
C LEU A 74 9.14 -3.93 -5.93
N ALA A 75 8.10 -4.75 -5.76
CA ALA A 75 7.71 -5.32 -4.47
C ALA A 75 8.84 -6.16 -3.86
N ARG A 76 9.48 -7.01 -4.65
CA ARG A 76 10.61 -7.85 -4.23
C ARG A 76 11.83 -7.01 -3.84
N GLU A 77 12.15 -5.96 -4.60
CA GLU A 77 13.25 -5.03 -4.32
C GLU A 77 13.14 -4.43 -2.92
N TYR A 78 11.92 -4.11 -2.48
CA TYR A 78 11.68 -3.47 -1.18
C TYR A 78 11.16 -4.41 -0.09
N GLY A 79 11.21 -5.73 -0.31
CA GLY A 79 10.97 -6.73 0.73
C GLY A 79 9.51 -7.06 1.00
N ILE A 80 8.60 -6.72 0.09
CA ILE A 80 7.26 -7.31 0.09
C ILE A 80 7.40 -8.78 -0.28
N ALA A 81 6.91 -9.64 0.58
CA ALA A 81 7.07 -11.09 0.46
C ALA A 81 6.03 -11.74 -0.46
N ALA A 82 4.82 -11.17 -0.53
CA ALA A 82 3.74 -11.68 -1.35
C ALA A 82 2.68 -10.61 -1.61
N PHE A 83 1.91 -10.78 -2.68
CA PHE A 83 0.65 -10.05 -2.89
C PHE A 83 -0.53 -10.87 -2.37
N CYS A 84 -1.44 -10.22 -1.62
CA CYS A 84 -2.73 -10.77 -1.24
C CYS A 84 -3.79 -10.24 -2.21
N TYR A 85 -4.09 -11.00 -3.25
CA TYR A 85 -5.05 -10.59 -4.27
C TYR A 85 -6.47 -10.61 -3.74
N TYR A 86 -7.24 -9.54 -3.95
CA TYR A 86 -8.68 -9.61 -3.77
C TYR A 86 -9.26 -10.59 -4.79
N HIS A 87 -10.00 -11.56 -4.26
CA HIS A 87 -10.70 -12.59 -5.01
C HIS A 87 -12.20 -12.41 -4.83
N TYR A 88 -12.89 -12.23 -5.94
CA TYR A 88 -14.33 -12.01 -5.98
C TYR A 88 -15.04 -13.23 -6.53
N TRP A 89 -15.87 -13.84 -5.68
CA TRP A 89 -16.64 -15.04 -6.02
C TRP A 89 -18.11 -14.83 -5.65
N PHE A 90 -19.00 -14.85 -6.64
CA PHE A 90 -20.42 -14.62 -6.51
C PHE A 90 -21.18 -15.79 -7.15
N LYS A 91 -21.40 -16.87 -6.42
CA LYS A 91 -22.12 -18.06 -6.87
C LYS A 91 -21.64 -18.58 -8.23
N GLY A 92 -20.36 -18.92 -8.29
CA GLY A 92 -19.68 -19.38 -9.50
C GLY A 92 -19.27 -18.28 -10.48
N ARG A 93 -19.81 -17.07 -10.34
CA ARG A 93 -19.40 -15.91 -11.13
C ARG A 93 -18.20 -15.22 -10.49
N ARG A 94 -17.17 -15.00 -11.28
CA ARG A 94 -15.98 -14.23 -10.87
C ARG A 94 -15.93 -12.92 -11.62
N ILE A 95 -15.39 -11.89 -10.98
CA ILE A 95 -15.14 -10.59 -11.60
C ILE A 95 -13.72 -10.15 -11.26
N LEU A 96 -13.11 -9.35 -12.14
CA LEU A 96 -11.71 -8.86 -12.01
C LEU A 96 -10.66 -10.00 -11.92
N GLU A 97 -11.03 -11.21 -12.26
CA GLU A 97 -10.21 -12.42 -12.11
C GLU A 97 -9.06 -12.51 -13.12
N ARG A 98 -9.13 -11.76 -14.21
CA ARG A 98 -8.20 -11.91 -15.34
C ARG A 98 -6.74 -11.74 -14.95
N PRO A 99 -6.30 -10.70 -14.22
CA PRO A 99 -4.91 -10.53 -13.86
C PRO A 99 -4.37 -11.71 -13.04
N PHE A 100 -5.14 -12.20 -12.06
CA PHE A 100 -4.74 -13.33 -11.24
C PHE A 100 -4.74 -14.65 -12.03
N ASN A 101 -5.77 -14.90 -12.83
CA ASN A 101 -5.84 -16.11 -13.68
C ASN A 101 -4.65 -16.20 -14.64
N GLU A 102 -4.23 -15.07 -15.21
CA GLU A 102 -3.06 -15.04 -16.10
C GLU A 102 -1.76 -15.29 -15.34
N VAL A 103 -1.61 -14.76 -14.11
CA VAL A 103 -0.46 -15.05 -13.23
C VAL A 103 -0.42 -16.55 -12.86
N LEU A 104 -1.55 -17.13 -12.50
CA LEU A 104 -1.64 -18.55 -12.14
C LEU A 104 -1.32 -19.44 -13.33
N LYS A 105 -1.90 -19.16 -14.50
CA LYS A 105 -1.74 -19.95 -15.70
C LYS A 105 -0.34 -19.87 -16.31
N SER A 106 0.26 -18.67 -16.32
CA SER A 106 1.57 -18.46 -16.94
C SER A 106 2.74 -18.90 -16.07
N GLY A 107 2.56 -18.97 -14.74
CA GLY A 107 3.67 -19.09 -13.80
C GLY A 107 4.43 -17.77 -13.58
N GLU A 108 4.02 -16.66 -14.21
CA GLU A 108 4.70 -15.37 -14.19
C GLU A 108 3.78 -14.22 -13.75
N PRO A 109 4.30 -13.22 -13.01
CA PRO A 109 5.68 -13.17 -12.48
C PRO A 109 5.91 -14.25 -11.42
N ASP A 110 7.16 -14.75 -11.33
CA ASP A 110 7.59 -15.61 -10.23
C ASP A 110 7.64 -14.81 -8.93
N PHE A 111 6.48 -14.54 -8.37
CA PHE A 111 6.30 -13.79 -7.13
C PHE A 111 5.22 -14.43 -6.26
N PRO A 112 5.46 -14.60 -4.93
CA PRO A 112 4.49 -15.26 -4.08
C PRO A 112 3.18 -14.49 -3.95
N PHE A 113 2.09 -15.23 -3.73
CA PHE A 113 0.76 -14.66 -3.57
C PHE A 113 -0.12 -15.50 -2.63
N CYS A 114 -1.16 -14.87 -2.12
CA CYS A 114 -2.30 -15.53 -1.51
C CYS A 114 -3.60 -14.82 -1.94
N LEU A 115 -4.73 -15.37 -1.55
CA LEU A 115 -6.03 -14.84 -1.89
C LEU A 115 -6.75 -14.28 -0.66
N CYS A 116 -7.49 -13.19 -0.87
CA CYS A 116 -8.47 -12.65 0.06
C CYS A 116 -9.86 -12.72 -0.59
N TRP A 117 -10.72 -13.59 -0.10
CA TRP A 117 -12.12 -13.60 -0.54
C TRP A 117 -12.84 -12.35 -0.03
N ALA A 118 -13.09 -11.41 -0.96
CA ALA A 118 -13.81 -10.17 -0.72
C ALA A 118 -15.31 -10.42 -0.83
N ASN A 119 -15.87 -11.10 0.17
CA ASN A 119 -17.21 -11.64 0.20
C ASN A 119 -18.28 -10.62 0.67
N GLU A 120 -18.40 -9.52 -0.07
CA GLU A 120 -19.44 -8.50 0.12
C GLU A 120 -20.27 -8.28 -1.14
N ASN A 121 -21.50 -7.82 -0.96
CA ASN A 121 -22.29 -7.33 -2.08
C ASN A 121 -21.58 -6.19 -2.80
N TRP A 122 -21.50 -6.21 -4.10
CA TRP A 122 -21.16 -5.02 -4.86
C TRP A 122 -22.36 -4.09 -4.93
N THR A 123 -22.16 -2.83 -4.58
CA THR A 123 -23.22 -1.85 -4.48
C THR A 123 -22.79 -0.52 -5.08
N THR A 124 -23.74 0.33 -5.44
CA THR A 124 -23.49 1.72 -5.86
C THR A 124 -22.95 2.61 -4.72
N ARG A 125 -22.86 2.09 -3.49
CA ARG A 125 -22.34 2.82 -2.32
C ARG A 125 -20.90 3.30 -2.52
N TRP A 126 -20.12 2.56 -3.30
CA TRP A 126 -18.75 2.94 -3.67
C TRP A 126 -18.66 4.24 -4.48
N ASP A 127 -19.79 4.78 -4.94
CA ASP A 127 -19.90 5.95 -5.81
C ASP A 127 -20.84 7.02 -5.25
N ALA A 128 -20.92 7.13 -3.93
CA ALA A 128 -21.81 8.09 -3.27
C ALA A 128 -23.32 7.88 -3.56
N GLY A 129 -23.70 6.80 -4.24
CA GLY A 129 -25.08 6.47 -4.59
C GLY A 129 -25.90 5.78 -3.48
N ASN A 130 -27.18 5.53 -3.72
CA ASN A 130 -28.05 4.71 -2.88
C ASN A 130 -27.49 3.29 -2.78
N GLN A 131 -27.87 2.53 -1.74
CA GLN A 131 -27.43 1.13 -1.52
C GLN A 131 -28.06 0.15 -2.53
N HIS A 132 -27.99 0.46 -3.83
CA HIS A 132 -28.45 -0.47 -4.85
C HIS A 132 -27.41 -1.58 -5.03
N ILE A 133 -27.87 -2.83 -4.85
CA ILE A 133 -27.01 -4.01 -5.04
C ILE A 133 -26.83 -4.24 -6.52
N LEU A 134 -25.59 -4.17 -6.99
CA LEU A 134 -25.19 -4.46 -8.36
C LEU A 134 -24.95 -5.95 -8.57
N LEU A 135 -24.32 -6.60 -7.57
CA LEU A 135 -24.08 -8.03 -7.55
C LEU A 135 -24.17 -8.53 -6.11
N ALA A 136 -25.13 -9.45 -5.87
CA ALA A 136 -25.39 -9.98 -4.54
C ALA A 136 -24.39 -11.10 -4.20
N GLN A 137 -23.92 -11.10 -2.95
CA GLN A 137 -23.19 -12.22 -2.38
C GLN A 137 -24.21 -13.22 -1.84
N GLU A 138 -24.30 -14.37 -2.48
CA GLU A 138 -25.17 -15.47 -2.09
C GLU A 138 -24.33 -16.68 -1.68
N TYR A 139 -24.90 -17.54 -0.85
CA TYR A 139 -24.20 -18.71 -0.30
C TYR A 139 -25.09 -19.94 -0.38
N ASP A 140 -24.57 -21.03 -0.89
CA ASP A 140 -25.14 -22.38 -0.78
C ASP A 140 -24.03 -23.45 -0.82
N GLU A 141 -24.36 -24.66 -0.38
CA GLU A 141 -23.37 -25.74 -0.23
C GLU A 141 -22.76 -26.19 -1.59
N ALA A 142 -23.52 -26.12 -2.68
CA ALA A 142 -23.03 -26.47 -4.00
C ALA A 142 -22.01 -25.44 -4.50
N ASP A 143 -22.33 -24.15 -4.31
CA ASP A 143 -21.43 -23.05 -4.61
C ASP A 143 -20.17 -23.06 -3.74
N ASP A 144 -20.29 -23.35 -2.44
CA ASP A 144 -19.14 -23.51 -1.55
C ASP A 144 -18.18 -24.62 -2.02
N ARG A 145 -18.72 -25.73 -2.59
CA ARG A 145 -17.90 -26.80 -3.18
C ARG A 145 -17.22 -26.38 -4.47
N ASP A 146 -17.91 -25.66 -5.33
CA ASP A 146 -17.33 -25.16 -6.57
C ASP A 146 -16.25 -24.10 -6.29
N HIS A 147 -16.46 -23.27 -5.27
CA HIS A 147 -15.48 -22.29 -4.83
C HIS A 147 -14.20 -22.96 -4.32
N VAL A 148 -14.29 -23.96 -3.43
CA VAL A 148 -13.08 -24.62 -2.93
C VAL A 148 -12.32 -25.38 -4.02
N ARG A 149 -13.00 -25.94 -5.04
CA ARG A 149 -12.34 -26.57 -6.18
C ARG A 149 -11.47 -25.57 -6.94
N TYR A 150 -11.97 -24.35 -7.15
CA TYR A 150 -11.17 -23.27 -7.71
C TYR A 150 -9.99 -22.89 -6.81
N LEU A 151 -10.21 -22.78 -5.49
CA LEU A 151 -9.14 -22.47 -4.53
C LEU A 151 -8.04 -23.54 -4.51
N ILE A 152 -8.38 -24.82 -4.67
CA ILE A 152 -7.42 -25.93 -4.75
C ILE A 152 -6.44 -25.74 -5.90
N GLU A 153 -6.88 -25.24 -7.06
CA GLU A 153 -5.98 -24.96 -8.18
C GLU A 153 -4.93 -23.90 -7.79
N ALA A 154 -5.36 -22.84 -7.09
CA ALA A 154 -4.44 -21.81 -6.61
C ALA A 154 -3.51 -22.33 -5.50
N PHE A 155 -4.03 -23.11 -4.53
CA PHE A 155 -3.25 -23.69 -3.42
C PHE A 155 -2.16 -24.67 -3.88
N ALA A 156 -2.36 -25.32 -5.03
CA ALA A 156 -1.39 -26.22 -5.64
C ALA A 156 -0.17 -25.49 -6.24
N ASP A 157 -0.28 -24.21 -6.52
CA ASP A 157 0.84 -23.41 -7.08
C ASP A 157 1.98 -23.30 -6.05
N PRO A 158 3.24 -23.57 -6.42
CA PRO A 158 4.39 -23.50 -5.51
C PRO A 158 4.65 -22.10 -4.96
N ARG A 159 4.18 -21.04 -5.65
CA ARG A 159 4.28 -19.64 -5.20
C ARG A 159 3.20 -19.27 -4.18
N TYR A 160 2.20 -20.13 -3.97
CA TYR A 160 1.14 -19.80 -3.02
C TYR A 160 1.70 -19.69 -1.59
N LEU A 161 1.49 -18.53 -0.95
CA LEU A 161 2.01 -18.25 0.39
C LEU A 161 1.45 -19.22 1.43
N ARG A 162 2.33 -19.75 2.28
CA ARG A 162 1.99 -20.71 3.33
C ARG A 162 2.41 -20.18 4.69
N ILE A 163 1.62 -20.47 5.69
CA ILE A 163 1.92 -20.26 7.12
C ILE A 163 1.93 -21.62 7.79
N ASN A 164 3.03 -21.97 8.45
CA ASN A 164 3.25 -23.31 9.02
C ASN A 164 3.01 -24.43 7.97
N GLY A 165 3.44 -24.22 6.73
CA GLY A 165 3.25 -25.16 5.62
C GLY A 165 1.84 -25.23 5.04
N ARG A 166 0.86 -24.51 5.59
CA ARG A 166 -0.56 -24.48 5.20
C ARG A 166 -0.84 -23.30 4.27
N PRO A 167 -1.57 -23.47 3.13
CA PRO A 167 -1.93 -22.36 2.25
C PRO A 167 -2.72 -21.27 3.00
N LEU A 168 -2.27 -20.00 2.91
CA LEU A 168 -2.93 -18.88 3.58
C LEU A 168 -4.16 -18.43 2.78
N LEU A 169 -5.35 -18.56 3.35
CA LEU A 169 -6.58 -17.99 2.82
C LEU A 169 -7.12 -16.89 3.74
N CYS A 170 -7.32 -15.71 3.20
CA CYS A 170 -7.93 -14.60 3.92
C CYS A 170 -9.42 -14.46 3.53
N ILE A 171 -10.27 -14.11 4.50
CA ILE A 171 -11.70 -13.86 4.28
C ILE A 171 -12.06 -12.50 4.86
N TYR A 172 -12.58 -11.61 4.00
CA TYR A 172 -12.85 -10.23 4.36
C TYR A 172 -14.00 -10.08 5.36
N ARG A 173 -15.11 -10.81 5.14
CA ARG A 173 -16.33 -10.66 5.94
C ARG A 173 -16.98 -12.01 6.30
N ILE A 174 -16.27 -12.83 7.06
CA ILE A 174 -16.75 -14.18 7.43
C ILE A 174 -18.08 -14.16 8.19
N GLN A 175 -18.35 -13.12 8.98
CA GLN A 175 -19.58 -12.95 9.74
C GLN A 175 -20.81 -12.77 8.85
N GLY A 176 -20.66 -12.45 7.58
CA GLY A 176 -21.74 -12.40 6.59
C GLY A 176 -22.14 -13.77 6.05
N HIS A 177 -21.36 -14.81 6.28
CA HIS A 177 -21.63 -16.16 5.83
C HIS A 177 -22.66 -16.86 6.78
N PRO A 178 -23.73 -17.48 6.27
CA PRO A 178 -24.78 -18.07 7.12
C PRO A 178 -24.34 -19.30 7.92
N ALA A 179 -23.35 -20.04 7.46
CA ALA A 179 -22.84 -21.25 8.11
C ALA A 179 -21.30 -21.39 7.98
N PRO A 180 -20.51 -20.41 8.52
CA PRO A 180 -19.10 -20.32 8.23
C PRO A 180 -18.30 -21.55 8.66
N GLN A 181 -18.49 -22.05 9.87
CA GLN A 181 -17.78 -23.24 10.37
C GLN A 181 -18.01 -24.47 9.47
N ARG A 182 -19.28 -24.74 9.09
CA ARG A 182 -19.60 -25.87 8.22
C ARG A 182 -18.91 -25.76 6.86
N THR A 183 -18.91 -24.57 6.26
CA THR A 183 -18.25 -24.33 4.97
C THR A 183 -16.74 -24.49 5.08
N LEU A 184 -16.12 -23.90 6.10
CA LEU A 184 -14.66 -24.01 6.27
C LEU A 184 -14.21 -25.44 6.62
N ASP A 185 -14.99 -26.18 7.39
CA ASP A 185 -14.72 -27.61 7.66
C ASP A 185 -14.82 -28.46 6.38
N MET A 186 -15.80 -28.15 5.53
CA MET A 186 -15.92 -28.80 4.22
C MET A 186 -14.73 -28.44 3.33
N TRP A 187 -14.33 -27.17 3.26
CA TRP A 187 -13.17 -26.74 2.49
C TRP A 187 -11.87 -27.44 2.92
N ARG A 188 -11.62 -27.55 4.24
CA ARG A 188 -10.45 -28.27 4.74
C ARG A 188 -10.44 -29.72 4.28
N LYS A 189 -11.59 -30.39 4.34
CA LYS A 189 -11.72 -31.79 3.90
C LYS A 189 -11.45 -31.94 2.40
N GLU A 190 -12.02 -31.10 1.57
CA GLU A 190 -11.83 -31.13 0.10
C GLU A 190 -10.37 -30.86 -0.28
N VAL A 191 -9.71 -29.88 0.37
CA VAL A 191 -8.30 -29.56 0.14
C VAL A 191 -7.39 -30.74 0.52
N VAL A 192 -7.64 -31.37 1.68
CA VAL A 192 -6.88 -32.56 2.12
C VAL A 192 -7.14 -33.74 1.19
N ALA A 193 -8.39 -33.95 0.75
CA ALA A 193 -8.73 -34.98 -0.23
C ALA A 193 -8.05 -34.80 -1.59
N ALA A 194 -7.72 -33.56 -1.95
CA ALA A 194 -6.92 -33.23 -3.13
C ALA A 194 -5.41 -33.44 -2.93
N GLY A 195 -4.96 -33.89 -1.77
CA GLY A 195 -3.55 -34.18 -1.44
C GLY A 195 -2.75 -32.95 -1.02
N LEU A 196 -3.40 -31.85 -0.66
CA LEU A 196 -2.77 -30.62 -0.17
C LEU A 196 -2.89 -30.52 1.35
N PRO A 197 -1.99 -29.78 2.03
CA PRO A 197 -2.19 -29.38 3.42
C PRO A 197 -3.48 -28.57 3.58
N GLU A 198 -4.18 -28.76 4.70
CA GLU A 198 -5.37 -27.95 4.98
C GLU A 198 -5.04 -26.44 5.00
N PRO A 199 -5.94 -25.57 4.54
CA PRO A 199 -5.68 -24.13 4.49
C PRO A 199 -5.58 -23.53 5.90
N PHE A 200 -4.68 -22.56 6.06
CA PHE A 200 -4.64 -21.66 7.21
C PHE A 200 -5.56 -20.46 6.92
N ILE A 201 -6.66 -20.37 7.64
CA ILE A 201 -7.75 -19.44 7.33
C ILE A 201 -7.73 -18.26 8.30
N VAL A 202 -7.60 -17.06 7.76
CA VAL A 202 -7.57 -15.79 8.50
C VAL A 202 -8.82 -14.98 8.17
N LYS A 203 -9.60 -14.61 9.20
CA LYS A 203 -10.66 -13.62 9.06
C LYS A 203 -10.10 -12.21 9.24
N PHE A 204 -10.66 -11.22 8.54
CA PHE A 204 -10.35 -9.83 8.86
C PHE A 204 -11.30 -9.23 9.90
N ASP A 205 -10.72 -8.35 10.74
CA ASP A 205 -11.46 -7.55 11.71
C ASP A 205 -12.12 -6.37 10.97
N THR A 206 -13.30 -6.61 10.43
CA THR A 206 -14.06 -5.65 9.63
C THR A 206 -15.46 -5.41 10.20
N HIS A 207 -16.05 -4.26 9.92
CA HIS A 207 -17.45 -3.93 10.28
C HIS A 207 -17.78 -4.15 11.77
N GLY A 208 -16.85 -3.81 12.66
CA GLY A 208 -17.05 -3.97 14.12
C GLY A 208 -16.98 -5.41 14.63
N ASN A 209 -16.61 -6.38 13.78
CA ASN A 209 -16.41 -7.77 14.20
C ASN A 209 -14.96 -8.01 14.62
N TRP A 210 -14.71 -7.86 15.91
CA TRP A 210 -13.42 -8.16 16.56
C TRP A 210 -13.50 -9.38 17.49
N GLU A 211 -14.35 -10.33 17.13
CA GLU A 211 -14.55 -11.57 17.88
C GLU A 211 -13.48 -12.61 17.59
N ASP A 212 -13.39 -13.58 18.50
CA ASP A 212 -12.51 -14.74 18.36
C ASP A 212 -12.73 -15.46 17.00
N PRO A 213 -11.68 -15.61 16.18
CA PRO A 213 -11.77 -16.29 14.89
C PRO A 213 -12.28 -17.73 14.98
N ALA A 214 -12.04 -18.41 16.09
CA ALA A 214 -12.50 -19.79 16.32
C ALA A 214 -14.03 -19.92 16.27
N ARG A 215 -14.76 -18.86 16.59
CA ARG A 215 -16.24 -18.83 16.46
C ARG A 215 -16.74 -19.07 15.04
N TYR A 216 -15.91 -18.77 14.07
CA TYR A 216 -16.21 -18.92 12.64
C TYR A 216 -15.48 -20.10 12.00
N GLY A 217 -14.68 -20.83 12.77
CA GLY A 217 -13.83 -21.88 12.26
C GLY A 217 -12.54 -21.39 11.60
N CYS A 218 -12.14 -20.14 11.84
CA CYS A 218 -10.88 -19.57 11.35
C CYS A 218 -9.74 -19.84 12.34
N ASP A 219 -8.51 -19.93 11.82
CA ASP A 219 -7.29 -20.19 12.60
C ASP A 219 -6.77 -18.93 13.30
N ALA A 220 -6.96 -17.76 12.68
CA ALA A 220 -6.51 -16.48 13.21
C ALA A 220 -7.39 -15.33 12.71
N ALA A 221 -7.26 -14.18 13.35
CA ALA A 221 -7.77 -12.90 12.86
C ALA A 221 -6.63 -12.02 12.32
N ALA A 222 -6.97 -11.03 11.51
CA ALA A 222 -6.06 -9.96 11.17
C ALA A 222 -6.76 -8.61 11.15
N GLU A 223 -6.02 -7.57 11.46
CA GLU A 223 -6.47 -6.19 11.27
C GLU A 223 -6.66 -5.91 9.78
N PHE A 224 -7.62 -5.04 9.47
CA PHE A 224 -7.84 -4.53 8.13
C PHE A 224 -8.17 -3.04 8.20
N LEU A 225 -7.18 -2.20 7.95
CA LEU A 225 -7.37 -0.75 8.00
C LEU A 225 -8.20 -0.27 6.78
N PRO A 226 -9.07 0.75 6.99
CA PRO A 226 -9.18 1.61 8.18
C PRO A 226 -10.23 1.15 9.19
N HIS A 227 -10.71 -0.10 9.13
CA HIS A 227 -11.70 -0.57 10.11
C HIS A 227 -11.20 -0.39 11.54
N GLY A 228 -12.03 0.15 12.39
CA GLY A 228 -11.72 0.47 13.78
C GLY A 228 -11.06 1.83 13.99
N VAL A 229 -10.49 2.45 12.97
CA VAL A 229 -9.82 3.75 13.14
C VAL A 229 -10.81 4.84 13.56
N TRP A 230 -11.96 4.86 12.91
CA TRP A 230 -12.96 5.92 13.12
C TRP A 230 -13.58 5.89 14.52
N GLU A 231 -13.66 4.72 15.13
CA GLU A 231 -14.19 4.48 16.46
C GLU A 231 -13.14 4.59 17.57
N LEU A 232 -11.88 4.25 17.26
CA LEU A 232 -10.84 4.02 18.27
C LEU A 232 -9.81 5.15 18.35
N VAL A 233 -9.65 5.93 17.28
CA VAL A 233 -8.70 7.05 17.23
C VAL A 233 -9.49 8.37 17.20
N PRO A 234 -9.14 9.36 18.02
CA PRO A 234 -9.87 10.63 18.06
C PRO A 234 -9.71 11.41 16.77
N PRO A 235 -10.69 12.29 16.43
CA PRO A 235 -10.58 13.21 15.30
C PRO A 235 -9.33 14.09 15.40
N SER A 236 -8.72 14.40 14.25
CA SER A 236 -7.60 15.32 14.19
C SER A 236 -8.01 16.72 14.66
N PRO A 237 -7.35 17.31 15.65
CA PRO A 237 -7.64 18.68 16.10
C PRO A 237 -7.07 19.75 15.14
N ARG A 238 -6.25 19.37 14.18
CA ARG A 238 -5.55 20.28 13.28
C ARG A 238 -6.30 20.60 12.01
N VAL A 239 -7.31 19.80 11.67
CA VAL A 239 -8.03 19.91 10.41
C VAL A 239 -9.47 20.32 10.65
N THR A 240 -9.88 21.41 9.98
CA THR A 240 -11.29 21.79 9.86
C THR A 240 -11.77 21.44 8.46
N CYS A 241 -12.78 20.59 8.37
CA CYS A 241 -13.38 20.15 7.12
C CYS A 241 -14.91 20.18 7.20
N ALA A 242 -15.59 19.99 6.07
CA ALA A 242 -17.04 19.94 6.01
C ALA A 242 -17.60 18.81 6.91
N PRO A 243 -18.81 19.01 7.50
CA PRO A 243 -19.46 18.00 8.31
C PRO A 243 -19.64 16.68 7.55
N GLY A 244 -19.45 15.56 8.27
CA GLY A 244 -19.54 14.21 7.71
C GLY A 244 -18.20 13.61 7.25
N ASN A 245 -17.20 14.41 6.97
CA ASN A 245 -15.84 13.93 6.76
C ASN A 245 -15.20 13.51 8.09
N GLN A 246 -14.38 12.47 8.05
CA GLN A 246 -13.64 11.97 9.20
C GLN A 246 -12.15 12.06 8.94
N VAL A 247 -11.46 12.93 9.68
CA VAL A 247 -10.01 13.10 9.57
C VAL A 247 -9.33 12.63 10.85
N ARG A 248 -8.30 11.82 10.71
CA ARG A 248 -7.45 11.35 11.81
C ARG A 248 -6.00 11.74 11.56
N ASP A 249 -5.29 12.11 12.60
CA ASP A 249 -3.85 12.30 12.52
C ASP A 249 -3.17 10.95 12.26
N TYR A 250 -2.35 10.87 11.23
CA TYR A 250 -1.66 9.62 10.86
C TYR A 250 -0.77 9.08 11.98
N ARG A 251 -0.12 9.98 12.76
CA ARG A 251 0.72 9.60 13.90
C ARG A 251 -0.10 8.96 15.01
N ASP A 252 -1.30 9.49 15.28
CA ASP A 252 -2.19 8.93 16.28
C ASP A 252 -2.70 7.55 15.86
N VAL A 253 -3.03 7.36 14.57
CA VAL A 253 -3.39 6.05 14.01
C VAL A 253 -2.24 5.07 14.18
N ALA A 254 -1.04 5.42 13.72
CA ALA A 254 0.14 4.57 13.82
C ALA A 254 0.48 4.23 15.28
N SER A 255 0.41 5.21 16.18
CA SER A 255 0.65 5.02 17.60
C SER A 255 -0.35 4.05 18.23
N TYR A 256 -1.65 4.25 17.98
CA TYR A 256 -2.70 3.40 18.52
C TYR A 256 -2.53 1.94 18.08
N PHE A 257 -2.40 1.68 16.79
CA PHE A 257 -2.29 0.32 16.24
C PHE A 257 -0.93 -0.35 16.54
N SER A 258 0.10 0.43 16.80
CA SER A 258 1.40 -0.10 17.28
C SER A 258 1.33 -0.61 18.72
N THR A 259 0.55 0.05 19.60
CA THR A 259 0.62 -0.15 21.05
C THR A 259 -0.63 -0.79 21.65
N ARG A 260 -1.72 -0.94 20.87
CA ARG A 260 -2.98 -1.48 21.39
C ARG A 260 -2.83 -2.90 21.96
N THR A 261 -3.61 -3.20 22.99
CA THR A 261 -3.66 -4.52 23.61
C THR A 261 -4.07 -5.58 22.60
N GLN A 262 -3.36 -6.71 22.62
CA GLN A 262 -3.69 -7.87 21.79
C GLN A 262 -4.72 -8.75 22.51
N PRO A 263 -5.64 -9.40 21.77
CA PRO A 263 -6.55 -10.39 22.33
C PRO A 263 -5.80 -11.68 22.72
N GLU A 264 -6.49 -12.60 23.37
CA GLU A 264 -5.94 -13.92 23.72
C GLU A 264 -5.68 -14.83 22.52
N TRP A 265 -6.41 -14.59 21.40
CA TRP A 265 -6.23 -15.31 20.14
C TRP A 265 -5.22 -14.63 19.22
N THR A 266 -4.72 -15.38 18.26
CA THR A 266 -3.79 -14.86 17.26
C THR A 266 -4.47 -13.81 16.39
N ARG A 267 -3.92 -12.57 16.42
CA ARG A 267 -4.33 -11.46 15.56
C ARG A 267 -3.11 -10.84 14.89
N TYR A 268 -3.06 -10.94 13.58
CA TYR A 268 -2.01 -10.33 12.77
C TYR A 268 -2.25 -8.84 12.56
N PRO A 269 -1.21 -8.02 12.62
CA PRO A 269 -1.34 -6.58 12.38
C PRO A 269 -1.49 -6.26 10.90
N CYS A 270 -2.15 -5.11 10.66
CA CYS A 270 -2.14 -4.44 9.37
C CYS A 270 -1.62 -3.01 9.53
N VAL A 271 -0.71 -2.58 8.67
CA VAL A 271 -0.26 -1.20 8.57
C VAL A 271 -0.76 -0.58 7.26
N ALA A 272 -0.81 0.75 7.19
CA ALA A 272 -1.20 1.45 5.98
C ALA A 272 -0.22 2.58 5.66
N PRO A 273 0.25 2.74 4.40
CA PRO A 273 1.05 3.90 3.99
C PRO A 273 0.26 5.21 4.04
N GLY A 274 -1.05 5.10 4.00
CA GLY A 274 -2.02 6.18 4.10
C GLY A 274 -3.43 5.64 3.99
N TRP A 275 -4.41 6.54 4.10
CA TRP A 275 -5.81 6.29 3.76
C TRP A 275 -6.48 7.60 3.40
N ASP A 276 -7.10 7.66 2.24
CA ASP A 276 -7.89 8.78 1.78
C ASP A 276 -8.87 8.35 0.68
N ASN A 277 -10.10 8.07 1.05
CA ASN A 277 -11.12 7.64 0.09
C ASN A 277 -11.93 8.77 -0.54
N THR A 278 -11.43 10.01 -0.45
CA THR A 278 -12.08 11.21 -1.01
C THR A 278 -12.43 11.04 -2.48
N SER A 279 -11.55 10.45 -3.27
CA SER A 279 -11.75 10.23 -4.70
C SER A 279 -12.89 9.24 -5.02
N ARG A 280 -13.24 8.36 -4.07
CA ARG A 280 -14.38 7.43 -4.19
C ARG A 280 -15.69 8.02 -3.72
N VAL A 281 -15.70 8.66 -2.54
CA VAL A 281 -16.96 9.02 -1.86
C VAL A 281 -17.28 10.52 -1.91
N GLY A 282 -16.29 11.36 -2.20
CA GLY A 282 -16.44 12.80 -2.25
C GLY A 282 -16.57 13.47 -0.89
N ASP A 283 -16.82 14.78 -0.90
CA ASP A 283 -16.99 15.60 0.29
C ASP A 283 -18.22 15.19 1.11
N GLY A 284 -18.12 15.34 2.43
CA GLY A 284 -19.18 15.00 3.40
C GLY A 284 -19.23 13.53 3.81
N ARG A 285 -18.34 12.66 3.27
CA ARG A 285 -18.29 11.23 3.64
C ARG A 285 -16.86 10.66 3.63
N ALA A 286 -15.89 11.49 3.32
CA ALA A 286 -14.50 11.07 3.22
C ALA A 286 -13.92 10.69 4.59
N GLY A 287 -13.10 9.63 4.58
CA GLY A 287 -12.22 9.27 5.67
C GLY A 287 -10.77 9.50 5.25
N VAL A 288 -10.02 10.28 6.04
CA VAL A 288 -8.66 10.70 5.68
C VAL A 288 -7.70 10.50 6.85
N PHE A 289 -6.51 9.96 6.59
CA PHE A 289 -5.37 10.03 7.49
C PHE A 289 -4.50 11.22 7.09
N ASP A 290 -4.63 12.30 7.86
CA ASP A 290 -3.87 13.53 7.62
C ASP A 290 -2.43 13.42 8.10
N GLY A 291 -1.50 14.01 7.34
CA GLY A 291 -0.09 14.06 7.71
C GLY A 291 0.62 12.71 7.55
N THR A 292 0.27 11.93 6.52
CA THR A 292 0.99 10.71 6.16
C THR A 292 2.49 10.97 6.01
N ASP A 293 3.31 10.08 6.59
CA ASP A 293 4.75 10.27 6.74
C ASP A 293 5.47 8.91 6.65
N PRO A 294 6.40 8.72 5.71
CA PRO A 294 7.15 7.48 5.56
C PRO A 294 7.97 7.07 6.79
N ASP A 295 8.44 8.01 7.61
CA ASP A 295 9.23 7.70 8.80
C ASP A 295 8.33 7.19 9.95
N VAL A 296 7.11 7.72 10.05
CA VAL A 296 6.07 7.20 10.95
C VAL A 296 5.65 5.79 10.53
N TYR A 297 5.43 5.59 9.22
CA TYR A 297 5.13 4.27 8.66
C TYR A 297 6.24 3.26 8.95
N GLU A 298 7.51 3.63 8.76
CA GLU A 298 8.66 2.77 9.06
C GLU A 298 8.66 2.31 10.51
N THR A 299 8.47 3.27 11.43
CA THR A 299 8.42 2.99 12.86
C THR A 299 7.29 2.04 13.20
N TRP A 300 6.10 2.29 12.67
CA TRP A 300 4.92 1.46 12.86
C TRP A 300 5.14 0.04 12.35
N LEU A 301 5.56 -0.12 11.09
CA LEU A 301 5.85 -1.43 10.50
C LEU A 301 6.92 -2.19 11.30
N ARG A 302 7.97 -1.52 11.75
CA ARG A 302 9.04 -2.11 12.57
C ARG A 302 8.51 -2.67 13.88
N VAL A 303 7.72 -1.88 14.62
CA VAL A 303 7.15 -2.29 15.91
C VAL A 303 6.23 -3.49 15.75
N VAL A 304 5.30 -3.46 14.80
CA VAL A 304 4.37 -4.58 14.63
C VAL A 304 5.06 -5.84 14.11
N ARG A 305 6.06 -5.70 13.24
CA ARG A 305 6.84 -6.84 12.74
C ARG A 305 7.66 -7.51 13.84
N GLN A 306 8.26 -6.74 14.73
CA GLN A 306 8.97 -7.26 15.91
C GLN A 306 8.00 -7.99 16.86
N ARG A 307 6.80 -7.45 17.05
CA ARG A 307 5.75 -8.10 17.85
C ARG A 307 5.36 -9.47 17.29
N VAL A 308 5.17 -9.57 15.97
CA VAL A 308 4.86 -10.85 15.32
C VAL A 308 6.04 -11.81 15.38
N ALA A 309 7.27 -11.34 15.22
CA ALA A 309 8.48 -12.16 15.33
C ALA A 309 8.65 -12.80 16.73
N ALA A 310 8.16 -12.12 17.76
CA ALA A 310 8.20 -12.62 19.14
C ALA A 310 7.13 -13.68 19.46
N GLN A 311 6.15 -13.91 18.58
CA GLN A 311 5.15 -14.97 18.76
C GLN A 311 5.77 -16.36 18.55
N PRO A 312 5.26 -17.42 19.18
CA PRO A 312 5.83 -18.77 19.03
C PRO A 312 5.68 -19.34 17.62
N ASP A 313 4.56 -19.07 16.98
CA ASP A 313 4.23 -19.57 15.64
C ASP A 313 4.68 -18.62 14.52
N GLU A 314 4.70 -19.12 13.28
CA GLU A 314 4.86 -18.28 12.11
C GLU A 314 3.70 -17.27 12.02
N GLY A 315 4.02 -16.06 11.60
CA GLY A 315 3.03 -15.01 11.47
C GLY A 315 3.32 -14.09 10.29
N VAL A 316 2.39 -13.19 10.02
CA VAL A 316 2.41 -12.29 8.88
C VAL A 316 2.10 -10.86 9.32
N VAL A 317 2.65 -9.89 8.61
CA VAL A 317 2.25 -8.48 8.71
C VAL A 317 1.59 -8.08 7.39
N PHE A 318 0.37 -7.58 7.46
CA PHE A 318 -0.33 -7.08 6.28
C PHE A 318 -0.06 -5.60 6.06
N VAL A 319 -0.09 -5.18 4.80
CA VAL A 319 -0.05 -3.77 4.40
C VAL A 319 -1.29 -3.48 3.53
N ASN A 320 -2.09 -2.52 3.92
CA ASN A 320 -3.19 -2.00 3.10
C ASN A 320 -2.80 -0.64 2.50
N ALA A 321 -2.33 -0.64 1.24
CA ALA A 321 -2.23 -1.76 0.31
C ALA A 321 -1.02 -1.58 -0.63
N TRP A 322 -0.90 -2.48 -1.61
CA TRP A 322 0.01 -2.26 -2.73
C TRP A 322 -0.50 -1.13 -3.62
N ASN A 323 -1.78 -1.20 -4.02
CA ASN A 323 -2.34 -0.35 -5.09
C ASN A 323 -3.81 0.09 -4.90
N GLU A 324 -4.26 0.36 -3.68
CA GLU A 324 -5.58 0.96 -3.42
C GLU A 324 -5.55 2.49 -3.63
N TRP A 325 -5.27 2.89 -4.87
CA TRP A 325 -5.08 4.29 -5.25
C TRP A 325 -6.28 5.19 -4.95
N ALA A 326 -7.51 4.72 -5.22
CA ALA A 326 -8.72 5.51 -4.97
C ALA A 326 -9.10 5.58 -3.49
N GLU A 327 -8.37 4.87 -2.63
CA GLU A 327 -8.44 4.96 -1.18
C GLU A 327 -7.19 5.62 -0.57
N GLY A 328 -6.30 6.15 -1.41
CA GLY A 328 -5.05 6.77 -0.95
C GLY A 328 -4.15 5.83 -0.15
N ALA A 329 -4.36 4.53 -0.29
CA ALA A 329 -3.66 3.47 0.44
C ALA A 329 -2.82 2.66 -0.55
N HIS A 330 -1.63 3.17 -0.89
CA HIS A 330 -0.77 2.52 -1.87
C HIS A 330 0.71 2.60 -1.50
N LEU A 331 1.43 1.50 -1.70
CA LEU A 331 2.89 1.44 -1.64
C LEU A 331 3.53 1.80 -2.98
N GLU A 332 2.78 1.64 -4.07
CA GLU A 332 3.24 2.08 -5.39
C GLU A 332 3.63 3.55 -5.36
N PRO A 333 4.75 3.92 -6.00
CA PRO A 333 5.28 5.28 -5.95
C PRO A 333 4.34 6.32 -6.55
N ASP A 334 4.13 7.42 -5.85
CA ASP A 334 3.38 8.59 -6.28
C ASP A 334 4.29 9.82 -6.52
N GLU A 335 3.73 10.87 -7.11
CA GLU A 335 4.48 12.10 -7.37
C GLU A 335 4.91 12.86 -6.10
N ARG A 336 4.18 12.70 -4.98
CA ARG A 336 4.49 13.39 -3.72
C ARG A 336 5.60 12.73 -2.94
N PHE A 337 5.54 11.42 -2.77
CA PHE A 337 6.46 10.68 -1.91
C PHE A 337 7.50 9.87 -2.70
N GLY A 338 7.30 9.68 -4.02
CA GLY A 338 8.15 8.79 -4.80
C GLY A 338 8.18 7.39 -4.18
N ARG A 339 9.37 6.82 -4.00
CA ARG A 339 9.57 5.49 -3.42
C ARG A 339 9.73 5.47 -1.90
N ARG A 340 9.55 6.56 -1.20
CA ARG A 340 9.88 6.68 0.23
C ARG A 340 9.18 5.67 1.13
N PHE A 341 7.92 5.28 0.86
CA PHE A 341 7.22 4.23 1.60
C PHE A 341 7.79 2.84 1.32
N LEU A 342 8.18 2.55 0.09
CA LEU A 342 8.89 1.32 -0.27
C LEU A 342 10.28 1.27 0.37
N GLU A 343 11.03 2.35 0.33
CA GLU A 343 12.33 2.46 0.99
C GLU A 343 12.23 2.23 2.50
N ALA A 344 11.20 2.80 3.15
CA ALA A 344 10.89 2.56 4.55
C ALA A 344 10.61 1.07 4.81
N THR A 345 9.81 0.43 3.96
CA THR A 345 9.55 -1.03 4.01
C THR A 345 10.86 -1.82 3.89
N GLY A 346 11.69 -1.48 2.90
CA GLY A 346 12.99 -2.12 2.68
C GLY A 346 13.92 -2.00 3.89
N ARG A 347 13.98 -0.84 4.54
CA ARG A 347 14.79 -0.64 5.78
C ARG A 347 14.29 -1.51 6.94
N VAL A 348 12.98 -1.75 7.04
CA VAL A 348 12.42 -2.62 8.08
C VAL A 348 12.69 -4.10 7.77
N VAL A 349 12.59 -4.50 6.52
CA VAL A 349 12.69 -5.92 6.13
C VAL A 349 14.15 -6.37 6.02
N HIS A 350 15.00 -5.58 5.40
CA HIS A 350 16.39 -5.94 5.10
C HIS A 350 17.42 -5.35 6.07
N GLY A 351 16.99 -4.46 6.99
CA GLY A 351 17.91 -3.69 7.83
C GLY A 351 18.66 -2.65 7.01
N SER A 352 19.90 -2.35 7.39
CA SER A 352 20.78 -1.44 6.64
C SER A 352 21.35 -2.05 5.34
N ARG A 353 21.11 -3.33 5.06
CA ARG A 353 21.43 -3.95 3.78
C ARG A 353 20.39 -3.52 2.75
N ARG A 354 20.81 -2.68 1.80
CA ARG A 354 20.06 -2.57 0.53
C ARG A 354 20.06 -3.95 -0.12
N PRO A 355 18.92 -4.52 -0.54
CA PRO A 355 18.95 -5.68 -1.40
C PRO A 355 19.74 -5.30 -2.65
N THR A 356 20.64 -6.18 -3.07
CA THR A 356 21.27 -6.05 -4.39
C THR A 356 20.14 -6.16 -5.40
N PRO A 357 19.94 -5.16 -6.28
CA PRO A 357 18.94 -5.30 -7.33
C PRO A 357 19.23 -6.60 -8.08
N LEU A 358 18.24 -7.46 -8.24
CA LEU A 358 18.34 -8.63 -9.10
C LEU A 358 18.52 -8.11 -10.52
N THR A 359 19.77 -7.92 -10.91
CA THR A 359 20.12 -7.69 -12.30
C THR A 359 20.11 -9.06 -12.96
N PRO A 360 19.21 -9.34 -13.90
CA PRO A 360 19.37 -10.53 -14.72
C PRO A 360 20.77 -10.45 -15.33
N PRO A 361 21.54 -11.54 -15.37
CA PRO A 361 22.81 -11.53 -16.08
C PRO A 361 22.57 -11.17 -17.54
N LEU A 362 23.14 -10.07 -18.00
CA LEU A 362 23.12 -9.64 -19.40
C LEU A 362 24.05 -10.56 -20.24
N THR A 363 23.79 -11.86 -20.22
CA THR A 363 24.63 -12.83 -20.92
C THR A 363 23.97 -13.49 -22.11
N THR A 364 22.70 -13.16 -22.41
CA THR A 364 22.01 -13.63 -23.62
C THR A 364 21.33 -12.46 -24.31
N GLU A 365 21.45 -12.38 -25.63
CA GLU A 365 20.61 -11.48 -26.42
C GLU A 365 19.13 -11.82 -26.16
N PRO A 366 18.26 -10.80 -25.97
CA PRO A 366 16.86 -11.06 -25.70
C PRO A 366 16.24 -11.86 -26.84
N THR A 367 15.72 -13.03 -26.50
CA THR A 367 15.11 -13.96 -27.47
C THR A 367 13.61 -13.72 -27.70
N SER A 368 13.03 -12.82 -26.89
CA SER A 368 11.61 -12.44 -27.00
C SER A 368 11.41 -10.93 -26.80
N MET A 369 10.30 -10.40 -27.33
CA MET A 369 9.88 -9.00 -27.11
C MET A 369 9.70 -8.68 -25.62
N GLY A 370 9.26 -9.64 -24.79
CA GLY A 370 9.12 -9.48 -23.36
C GLY A 370 10.47 -9.27 -22.66
N GLU A 371 11.50 -10.05 -23.04
CA GLU A 371 12.85 -9.89 -22.50
C GLU A 371 13.48 -8.55 -22.94
N LEU A 372 13.25 -8.15 -24.19
CA LEU A 372 13.71 -6.86 -24.69
C LEU A 372 13.05 -5.70 -23.94
N TYR A 373 11.73 -5.78 -23.73
CA TYR A 373 10.99 -4.77 -22.97
C TYR A 373 11.47 -4.71 -21.52
N THR A 374 11.67 -5.85 -20.89
CA THR A 374 12.23 -5.95 -19.53
C THR A 374 13.60 -5.31 -19.43
N ALA A 375 14.50 -5.59 -20.39
CA ALA A 375 15.83 -5.01 -20.42
C ALA A 375 15.81 -3.49 -20.63
N LEU A 376 14.94 -2.99 -21.51
CA LEU A 376 14.74 -1.57 -21.76
C LEU A 376 14.13 -0.86 -20.55
N TYR A 377 13.15 -1.46 -19.89
CA TYR A 377 12.53 -0.92 -18.68
C TYR A 377 13.54 -0.81 -17.53
N GLN A 378 14.35 -1.85 -17.29
CA GLN A 378 15.42 -1.82 -16.30
C GLN A 378 16.49 -0.77 -16.62
N ARG A 379 16.75 -0.53 -17.90
CA ARG A 379 17.66 0.53 -18.35
C ARG A 379 17.07 1.92 -18.09
N SER A 380 15.77 2.11 -18.33
CA SER A 380 15.06 3.36 -18.05
C SER A 380 15.11 3.70 -16.55
N ILE A 381 14.78 2.75 -15.67
CA ILE A 381 14.88 2.94 -14.21
C ILE A 381 16.29 3.35 -13.76
N ARG A 382 17.32 2.73 -14.34
CA ARG A 382 18.73 3.09 -14.02
C ARG A 382 19.08 4.50 -14.46
N LEU A 383 18.60 4.92 -15.64
CA LEU A 383 18.83 6.27 -16.16
C LEU A 383 18.09 7.31 -15.32
N GLU A 384 16.86 7.03 -14.94
CA GLU A 384 16.07 7.92 -14.07
C GLU A 384 16.69 8.06 -12.68
N ARG A 385 17.19 6.97 -12.11
CA ARG A 385 17.93 7.02 -10.83
C ARG A 385 19.19 7.85 -10.93
N ALA A 386 20.00 7.64 -11.98
CA ALA A 386 21.20 8.40 -12.21
C ALA A 386 20.89 9.90 -12.44
N TYR A 387 19.80 10.19 -13.15
CA TYR A 387 19.32 11.54 -13.36
C TYR A 387 18.86 12.20 -12.05
N SER A 388 18.09 11.50 -11.22
CA SER A 388 17.63 11.99 -9.92
C SER A 388 18.80 12.27 -8.96
N GLU A 389 19.81 11.39 -8.93
CA GLU A 389 21.03 11.60 -8.16
C GLU A 389 21.83 12.82 -8.67
N TYR A 390 21.87 13.01 -9.99
CA TYR A 390 22.50 14.19 -10.60
C TYR A 390 21.78 15.48 -10.20
N ILE A 391 20.46 15.51 -10.29
CA ILE A 391 19.64 16.67 -9.88
C ILE A 391 19.86 16.99 -8.40
N ALA A 392 19.80 15.99 -7.52
CA ALA A 392 20.00 16.20 -6.08
C ALA A 392 21.38 16.78 -5.75
N ARG A 393 22.44 16.37 -6.48
CA ARG A 393 23.78 16.97 -6.36
C ARG A 393 23.80 18.42 -6.86
N ALA A 394 23.21 18.68 -8.01
CA ALA A 394 23.15 20.03 -8.58
C ALA A 394 22.38 21.01 -7.66
N GLU A 395 21.27 20.56 -7.06
CA GLU A 395 20.51 21.34 -6.08
C GLU A 395 21.32 21.63 -4.81
N SER A 396 22.07 20.65 -4.32
CA SER A 396 22.96 20.82 -3.17
C SER A 396 24.09 21.83 -3.44
N GLU A 397 24.71 21.73 -4.61
CA GLU A 397 25.73 22.68 -5.03
C GLU A 397 25.17 24.10 -5.20
N LEU A 398 23.97 24.23 -5.78
CA LEU A 398 23.29 25.51 -5.92
C LEU A 398 22.92 26.12 -4.56
N ALA A 399 22.45 25.31 -3.62
CA ALA A 399 22.13 25.76 -2.27
C ALA A 399 23.40 26.25 -1.54
N ARG A 400 24.51 25.54 -1.71
CA ARG A 400 25.81 25.98 -1.17
C ARG A 400 26.27 27.30 -1.77
N ALA A 401 26.24 27.43 -3.11
CA ALA A 401 26.62 28.65 -3.79
C ALA A 401 25.75 29.85 -3.39
N ARG A 402 24.43 29.66 -3.20
CA ARG A 402 23.53 30.68 -2.67
C ARG A 402 23.88 31.12 -1.26
N SER A 403 24.25 30.19 -0.40
CA SER A 403 24.69 30.47 0.98
C SER A 403 25.98 31.29 1.01
N GLU A 404 26.97 30.87 0.22
CA GLU A 404 28.25 31.57 0.08
C GLU A 404 28.06 33.00 -0.48
N HIS A 405 27.20 33.16 -1.49
CA HIS A 405 26.87 34.48 -2.05
C HIS A 405 26.14 35.36 -1.05
N SER A 406 25.21 34.82 -0.27
CA SER A 406 24.52 35.56 0.79
C SER A 406 25.47 36.06 1.88
N ALA A 407 26.41 35.21 2.29
CA ALA A 407 27.44 35.61 3.26
C ALA A 407 28.34 36.74 2.72
N ALA A 408 28.79 36.66 1.46
CA ALA A 408 29.59 37.69 0.81
C ALA A 408 28.83 39.03 0.70
N LEU A 409 27.52 38.97 0.40
CA LEU A 409 26.67 40.18 0.38
C LEU A 409 26.52 40.81 1.76
N HIS A 410 26.45 40.03 2.82
CA HIS A 410 26.41 40.56 4.21
C HIS A 410 27.72 41.26 4.55
N GLU A 411 28.86 40.66 4.26
CA GLU A 411 30.16 41.22 4.51
C GLU A 411 30.35 42.57 3.75
N CYS A 412 29.98 42.63 2.48
CA CYS A 412 29.98 43.88 1.69
C CYS A 412 29.07 44.96 2.27
N ARG A 413 27.88 44.62 2.80
CA ARG A 413 26.98 45.59 3.46
C ARG A 413 27.57 46.11 4.75
N ASP A 414 28.19 45.27 5.55
CA ASP A 414 28.84 45.69 6.77
C ASP A 414 30.02 46.66 6.52
N GLU A 415 30.81 46.37 5.48
CA GLU A 415 31.91 47.21 5.06
C GLU A 415 31.39 48.56 4.52
N ALA A 416 30.36 48.55 3.69
CA ALA A 416 29.70 49.78 3.21
C ALA A 416 29.17 50.64 4.37
N SER A 417 28.57 50.00 5.40
CA SER A 417 28.07 50.70 6.58
C SER A 417 29.21 51.31 7.41
N ARG A 418 30.34 50.64 7.56
CA ARG A 418 31.54 51.18 8.22
C ARG A 418 32.10 52.38 7.48
N LEU A 419 32.19 52.31 6.15
CA LEU A 419 32.66 53.40 5.31
C LEU A 419 31.71 54.63 5.39
N ALA A 420 30.39 54.40 5.37
CA ALA A 420 29.39 55.46 5.52
C ALA A 420 29.51 56.18 6.87
N ASN A 421 29.72 55.45 7.96
CA ASN A 421 29.95 56.00 9.28
C ASN A 421 31.26 56.78 9.36
N TYR A 422 32.31 56.30 8.73
CA TYR A 422 33.60 56.98 8.65
C TYR A 422 33.51 58.30 7.88
N VAL A 423 32.80 58.30 6.72
CA VAL A 423 32.54 59.55 5.95
C VAL A 423 31.74 60.55 6.77
N SER A 424 30.71 60.10 7.50
CA SER A 424 29.92 60.99 8.38
C SER A 424 30.76 61.64 9.48
N ASP A 425 31.68 60.87 10.08
CA ASP A 425 32.60 61.38 11.13
C ASP A 425 33.58 62.40 10.53
N LEU A 426 34.12 62.17 9.34
CA LEU A 426 34.97 63.10 8.63
C LEU A 426 34.22 64.42 8.29
N GLU A 427 32.98 64.33 7.81
CA GLU A 427 32.15 65.50 7.54
C GLU A 427 31.85 66.29 8.82
N ALA A 428 31.60 65.64 9.95
CA ALA A 428 31.41 66.28 11.25
C ALA A 428 32.68 67.06 11.67
N LYS A 429 33.84 66.43 11.53
CA LYS A 429 35.14 67.06 11.86
C LYS A 429 35.44 68.26 10.90
N LEU A 430 35.10 68.18 9.65
CA LEU A 430 35.25 69.27 8.69
C LEU A 430 34.31 70.46 9.00
N ARG A 431 33.08 70.20 9.49
CA ARG A 431 32.16 71.23 9.93
C ARG A 431 32.67 72.00 11.18
N THR A 432 33.26 71.25 12.13
CA THR A 432 33.83 71.89 13.34
C THR A 432 35.13 72.63 13.05
N ALA A 433 35.89 72.25 12.04
CA ALA A 433 37.13 72.97 11.65
C ALA A 433 36.87 74.26 10.81
N ARG A 434 35.61 74.52 10.37
CA ARG A 434 35.22 75.70 9.56
C ARG A 434 34.55 76.80 10.36
N VAL A 435 34.58 76.74 11.68
CA VAL A 435 34.12 77.91 12.52
C VAL A 435 35.34 78.72 12.89
N PRO A 436 35.46 79.97 12.44
CA PRO A 436 36.55 80.90 12.79
C PRO A 436 36.48 81.32 14.26
#